data_64b5dc894cf7aa76cd1a8ddf8365d804
#
_entry.id   64b5dc894cf7aa76cd1a8ddf8365d804
#
_cell.length_a   1.000
_cell.length_b   1.000
_cell.length_c   1.000
_cell.angle_alpha   90.00
_cell.angle_beta   90.00
_cell.angle_gamma   90.00
#
_symmetry.space_group_name_H-M   'P 1'
#
loop_
_entity.id
_entity.type
_entity.pdbx_description
1 polymer ?
#
loop_
_entity_poly.entity_id
_entity_poly.type
_entity_poly.pdbx_seq_one_letter_code
_entity_poly.pdbx_strand_id
1 'polypeptide(L)'
;MSKKVSVSKKQLTATGEELELVGALAEVDGALKVEEGVEDLGIAKVAARIAVSQTAAASSDLTRAADAALVADRLQDLSEVVSVAGEIDVEEGVDLILKGGDVKAMGAIVKLMSREELERGLELARLAGELWVVSDVVGLLDMPVLADFLEERGSHLQDIAVDQLLRYTGTRALAGAIKEAGEHIEAMGEDEVVEGLMRGEVSEAVAQRSDVLAAASDALAERAVDEMVTAAVAGAIAKEAVAAGVQQIAAGSEEFGAGEATAAMGEALEERAS
;
A
#
# COMPACT_ATOMS: atom_id res chain seq x y z
N MET A 1 -20.05 -3.03 -15.45
CA MET A 1 -19.75 -1.66 -14.97
C MET A 1 -18.84 -0.99 -15.99
N SER A 2 -19.40 -0.15 -16.82
CA SER A 2 -18.70 0.53 -17.92
C SER A 2 -17.95 1.74 -17.34
N LYS A 3 -16.62 1.71 -17.32
CA LYS A 3 -15.79 2.88 -17.01
C LYS A 3 -15.99 3.91 -18.12
N LYS A 4 -16.72 4.98 -17.83
CA LYS A 4 -16.69 6.20 -18.66
C LYS A 4 -15.27 6.74 -18.64
N VAL A 5 -14.54 6.57 -19.74
CA VAL A 5 -13.28 7.29 -20.00
C VAL A 5 -13.66 8.76 -20.15
N SER A 6 -13.33 9.58 -19.17
CA SER A 6 -13.45 11.03 -19.29
C SER A 6 -12.30 11.52 -20.14
N VAL A 7 -12.60 11.87 -21.36
CA VAL A 7 -11.66 12.54 -22.26
C VAL A 7 -11.26 13.87 -21.60
N SER A 8 -9.99 14.06 -21.29
CA SER A 8 -9.49 15.28 -20.67
C SER A 8 -9.56 16.44 -21.68
N LYS A 9 -9.80 17.67 -21.20
CA LYS A 9 -9.76 18.88 -22.04
C LYS A 9 -8.49 18.97 -22.90
N LYS A 10 -7.37 18.43 -22.39
CA LYS A 10 -6.06 18.35 -23.07
C LYS A 10 -6.05 17.40 -24.27
N GLN A 11 -6.84 16.32 -24.20
CA GLN A 11 -7.00 15.38 -25.33
C GLN A 11 -7.89 15.97 -26.42
N LEU A 12 -8.92 16.76 -26.05
CA LEU A 12 -9.77 17.44 -27.02
C LEU A 12 -8.99 18.55 -27.77
N THR A 13 -8.09 19.25 -27.11
CA THR A 13 -7.22 20.24 -27.76
C THR A 13 -6.22 19.56 -28.70
N ALA A 14 -5.56 18.46 -28.25
CA ALA A 14 -4.65 17.71 -29.11
C ALA A 14 -5.36 17.10 -30.33
N THR A 15 -6.61 16.61 -30.14
CA THR A 15 -7.44 16.12 -31.25
C THR A 15 -7.94 17.25 -32.15
N GLY A 16 -8.14 18.45 -31.59
CA GLY A 16 -8.45 19.66 -32.37
C GLY A 16 -7.27 20.05 -33.28
N GLU A 17 -6.07 20.10 -32.71
CA GLU A 17 -4.82 20.34 -33.45
C GLU A 17 -4.58 19.25 -34.52
N GLU A 18 -4.85 17.97 -34.19
CA GLU A 18 -4.77 16.87 -35.15
C GLU A 18 -5.81 17.00 -36.26
N LEU A 19 -7.04 17.39 -35.92
CA LEU A 19 -8.10 17.63 -36.89
C LEU A 19 -7.85 18.89 -37.71
N GLU A 20 -7.26 19.93 -37.13
CA GLU A 20 -6.81 21.12 -37.89
C GLU A 20 -5.73 20.75 -38.87
N LEU A 21 -4.74 19.98 -38.41
CA LEU A 21 -3.69 19.52 -39.32
C LEU A 21 -4.24 18.58 -40.40
N VAL A 22 -5.16 17.68 -40.03
CA VAL A 22 -5.86 16.80 -40.99
C VAL A 22 -6.77 17.62 -41.91
N GLY A 23 -7.45 18.64 -41.36
CA GLY A 23 -8.30 19.55 -42.14
C GLY A 23 -7.49 20.37 -43.14
N ALA A 24 -6.38 20.95 -42.68
CA ALA A 24 -5.46 21.68 -43.57
C ALA A 24 -4.88 20.79 -44.69
N LEU A 25 -4.58 19.52 -44.38
CA LEU A 25 -4.10 18.56 -45.35
C LEU A 25 -5.19 18.15 -46.36
N ALA A 26 -6.44 18.02 -45.91
CA ALA A 26 -7.55 17.68 -46.78
C ALA A 26 -7.90 18.82 -47.75
N GLU A 27 -7.71 20.07 -47.32
CA GLU A 27 -7.89 21.24 -48.20
C GLU A 27 -6.76 21.38 -49.22
N VAL A 28 -5.53 21.12 -48.82
CA VAL A 28 -4.40 20.98 -49.75
C VAL A 28 -4.70 19.87 -50.78
N ASP A 29 -5.32 18.76 -50.36
CA ASP A 29 -5.78 17.66 -51.18
C ASP A 29 -6.82 18.12 -52.23
N GLY A 30 -7.71 19.03 -51.87
CA GLY A 30 -8.71 19.59 -52.74
C GLY A 30 -8.12 20.48 -53.83
N ALA A 31 -7.18 21.32 -53.43
CA ALA A 31 -6.46 22.20 -54.36
C ALA A 31 -5.54 21.43 -55.33
N LEU A 32 -4.97 20.33 -54.85
CA LEU A 32 -4.06 19.48 -55.64
C LEU A 32 -4.78 18.58 -56.65
N LYS A 33 -6.03 18.28 -56.42
CA LYS A 33 -6.88 17.52 -57.35
C LYS A 33 -7.25 18.30 -58.61
N VAL A 34 -7.05 19.59 -58.57
CA VAL A 34 -7.39 20.47 -59.72
C VAL A 34 -6.30 20.49 -60.77
N GLU A 35 -5.11 20.08 -60.38
CA GLU A 35 -4.02 19.97 -61.38
C GLU A 35 -3.51 18.53 -61.52
N GLU A 36 -4.00 17.87 -62.52
CA GLU A 36 -3.48 16.59 -62.99
C GLU A 36 -2.01 16.72 -63.39
N GLY A 37 -1.08 16.28 -62.59
CA GLY A 37 0.25 16.00 -63.10
C GLY A 37 1.43 16.39 -62.23
N VAL A 38 1.21 16.76 -60.95
CA VAL A 38 2.36 17.08 -60.09
C VAL A 38 2.63 15.91 -59.12
N GLU A 39 3.51 14.96 -59.57
CA GLU A 39 3.95 13.80 -58.74
C GLU A 39 4.52 14.22 -57.38
N ASP A 40 5.24 15.35 -57.34
CA ASP A 40 5.88 15.86 -56.10
C ASP A 40 4.86 16.24 -55.00
N LEU A 41 3.69 16.72 -55.36
CA LEU A 41 2.61 17.04 -54.38
C LEU A 41 1.96 15.79 -53.82
N GLY A 42 1.94 14.70 -54.56
CA GLY A 42 1.53 13.38 -54.06
C GLY A 42 2.46 12.87 -52.96
N ILE A 43 3.78 13.04 -53.17
CA ILE A 43 4.85 12.70 -52.20
C ILE A 43 4.70 13.58 -50.92
N ALA A 44 4.53 14.89 -51.10
CA ALA A 44 4.32 15.83 -50.01
C ALA A 44 3.11 15.45 -49.15
N LYS A 45 2.00 15.07 -49.76
CA LYS A 45 0.78 14.62 -49.04
C LYS A 45 1.00 13.36 -48.25
N VAL A 46 1.68 12.37 -48.81
CA VAL A 46 1.99 11.12 -48.10
C VAL A 46 2.93 11.39 -46.93
N ALA A 47 3.99 12.16 -47.14
CA ALA A 47 4.94 12.52 -46.10
C ALA A 47 4.30 13.34 -44.97
N ALA A 48 3.42 14.29 -45.31
CA ALA A 48 2.67 15.05 -44.31
C ALA A 48 1.69 14.18 -43.51
N ARG A 49 1.02 13.21 -44.14
CA ARG A 49 0.14 12.25 -43.40
C ARG A 49 0.96 11.38 -42.46
N ILE A 50 2.14 10.93 -42.87
CA ILE A 50 3.04 10.19 -41.97
C ILE A 50 3.48 11.08 -40.80
N ALA A 51 3.89 12.32 -41.06
CA ALA A 51 4.27 13.27 -40.02
C ALA A 51 3.14 13.47 -38.97
N VAL A 52 1.92 13.69 -39.45
CA VAL A 52 0.74 13.85 -38.56
C VAL A 52 0.45 12.60 -37.76
N SER A 53 0.44 11.43 -38.41
CA SER A 53 0.15 10.18 -37.70
C SER A 53 1.21 9.84 -36.66
N GLN A 54 2.49 10.08 -36.96
CA GLN A 54 3.60 9.86 -36.03
C GLN A 54 3.59 10.88 -34.88
N THR A 55 3.28 12.16 -35.15
CA THR A 55 3.10 13.15 -34.08
C THR A 55 1.95 12.78 -33.12
N ALA A 56 0.83 12.30 -33.67
CA ALA A 56 -0.29 11.85 -32.89
C ALA A 56 0.06 10.61 -32.01
N ALA A 57 0.77 9.65 -32.59
CA ALA A 57 1.25 8.48 -31.89
C ALA A 57 2.21 8.87 -30.76
N ALA A 58 3.22 9.69 -31.07
CA ALA A 58 4.17 10.21 -30.10
C ALA A 58 3.50 10.96 -28.94
N SER A 59 2.53 11.82 -29.22
CA SER A 59 1.77 12.54 -28.20
C SER A 59 0.98 11.57 -27.30
N SER A 60 0.36 10.53 -27.89
CA SER A 60 -0.33 9.49 -27.13
C SER A 60 0.63 8.69 -26.24
N ASP A 61 1.79 8.30 -26.78
CA ASP A 61 2.75 7.50 -26.03
C ASP A 61 3.45 8.33 -24.95
N LEU A 62 3.72 9.62 -25.15
CA LEU A 62 4.19 10.53 -24.09
C LEU A 62 3.16 10.68 -22.96
N THR A 63 1.88 10.80 -23.30
CA THR A 63 0.82 10.88 -22.27
C THR A 63 0.77 9.60 -21.45
N ARG A 64 0.83 8.45 -22.12
CA ARG A 64 0.85 7.14 -21.42
C ARG A 64 2.11 6.95 -20.59
N ALA A 65 3.25 7.39 -21.08
CA ALA A 65 4.52 7.37 -20.34
C ALA A 65 4.39 8.21 -19.06
N ALA A 66 3.88 9.44 -19.17
CA ALA A 66 3.69 10.31 -18.01
C ALA A 66 2.70 9.71 -16.99
N ASP A 67 1.60 9.12 -17.45
CA ASP A 67 0.62 8.46 -16.59
C ASP A 67 1.23 7.22 -15.90
N ALA A 68 2.04 6.43 -16.64
CA ALA A 68 2.72 5.27 -16.09
C ALA A 68 3.79 5.66 -15.06
N ALA A 69 4.59 6.69 -15.32
CA ALA A 69 5.56 7.24 -14.38
C ALA A 69 4.89 7.71 -13.09
N LEU A 70 3.80 8.46 -13.21
CA LEU A 70 3.06 8.96 -12.03
C LEU A 70 2.51 7.81 -11.18
N VAL A 71 2.03 6.73 -11.81
CA VAL A 71 1.54 5.56 -11.08
C VAL A 71 2.71 4.79 -10.46
N ALA A 72 3.84 4.67 -11.16
CA ALA A 72 5.05 4.06 -10.62
C ALA A 72 5.53 4.78 -9.36
N ASP A 73 5.68 6.11 -9.41
CA ASP A 73 6.07 6.91 -8.25
C ASP A 73 5.13 6.70 -7.05
N ARG A 74 3.81 6.71 -7.28
CA ARG A 74 2.83 6.47 -6.22
C ARG A 74 2.89 5.07 -5.63
N LEU A 75 3.20 4.06 -6.47
CA LEU A 75 3.39 2.69 -5.98
C LEU A 75 4.69 2.59 -5.18
N GLN A 76 5.74 3.29 -5.58
CA GLN A 76 6.98 3.35 -4.82
C GLN A 76 6.76 3.97 -3.44
N ASP A 77 6.11 5.14 -3.38
CA ASP A 77 5.75 5.78 -2.11
C ASP A 77 4.90 4.86 -1.22
N LEU A 78 3.91 4.17 -1.82
CA LEU A 78 3.07 3.22 -1.10
C LEU A 78 3.87 2.03 -0.57
N SER A 79 4.78 1.49 -1.38
CA SER A 79 5.69 0.41 -0.96
C SER A 79 6.51 0.82 0.25
N GLU A 80 7.11 2.01 0.23
CA GLU A 80 7.90 2.54 1.35
C GLU A 80 7.08 2.67 2.64
N VAL A 81 5.87 3.24 2.53
CA VAL A 81 4.96 3.38 3.69
C VAL A 81 4.55 2.02 4.25
N VAL A 82 4.22 1.05 3.39
CA VAL A 82 3.82 -0.30 3.81
C VAL A 82 5.00 -1.05 4.41
N SER A 83 6.23 -0.89 3.88
CA SER A 83 7.44 -1.48 4.45
C SER A 83 7.71 -0.97 5.86
N VAL A 84 7.70 0.35 6.05
CA VAL A 84 7.92 0.98 7.36
C VAL A 84 6.84 0.55 8.36
N ALA A 85 5.58 0.48 7.94
CA ALA A 85 4.51 -0.02 8.80
C ALA A 85 4.74 -1.48 9.19
N GLY A 86 5.18 -2.32 8.26
CA GLY A 86 5.51 -3.72 8.54
C GLY A 86 6.69 -3.88 9.53
N GLU A 87 7.73 -3.05 9.41
CA GLU A 87 8.85 -3.05 10.35
C GLU A 87 8.41 -2.65 11.77
N ILE A 88 7.54 -1.64 11.89
CA ILE A 88 6.97 -1.22 13.19
C ILE A 88 6.16 -2.34 13.81
N ASP A 89 5.28 -3.01 13.05
CA ASP A 89 4.47 -4.12 13.56
C ASP A 89 5.34 -5.28 14.05
N VAL A 90 6.41 -5.62 13.33
CA VAL A 90 7.36 -6.65 13.77
C VAL A 90 8.05 -6.23 15.07
N GLU A 91 8.50 -4.98 15.19
CA GLU A 91 9.15 -4.48 16.40
C GLU A 91 8.18 -4.48 17.60
N GLU A 92 6.96 -3.97 17.41
CA GLU A 92 5.92 -3.98 18.45
C GLU A 92 5.51 -5.40 18.84
N GLY A 93 5.38 -6.30 17.87
CA GLY A 93 5.05 -7.70 18.10
C GLY A 93 6.13 -8.42 18.91
N VAL A 94 7.40 -8.22 18.59
CA VAL A 94 8.52 -8.78 19.37
C VAL A 94 8.52 -8.22 20.80
N ASP A 95 8.28 -6.94 21.00
CA ASP A 95 8.20 -6.31 22.31
C ASP A 95 7.03 -6.89 23.14
N LEU A 96 5.87 -7.13 22.51
CA LEU A 96 4.73 -7.80 23.14
C LEU A 96 5.05 -9.24 23.55
N ILE A 97 5.72 -10.01 22.70
CA ILE A 97 6.16 -11.38 23.01
C ILE A 97 7.06 -11.38 24.25
N LEU A 98 8.03 -10.48 24.31
CA LEU A 98 8.92 -10.35 25.46
C LEU A 98 8.14 -9.98 26.73
N LYS A 99 7.26 -8.99 26.66
CA LYS A 99 6.40 -8.58 27.79
C LYS A 99 5.46 -9.71 28.23
N GLY A 100 4.89 -10.46 27.30
CA GLY A 100 4.09 -11.65 27.58
C GLY A 100 4.90 -12.71 28.35
N GLY A 101 6.14 -12.93 27.96
CA GLY A 101 7.10 -13.79 28.65
C GLY A 101 7.36 -13.33 30.09
N ASP A 102 7.62 -12.04 30.30
CA ASP A 102 7.83 -11.45 31.63
C ASP A 102 6.61 -11.58 32.52
N VAL A 103 5.41 -11.36 31.99
CA VAL A 103 4.14 -11.53 32.71
C VAL A 103 3.94 -12.99 33.10
N LYS A 104 4.24 -13.96 32.22
CA LYS A 104 4.21 -15.40 32.57
C LYS A 104 5.20 -15.74 33.68
N ALA A 105 6.40 -15.16 33.64
CA ALA A 105 7.41 -15.34 34.69
C ALA A 105 6.89 -14.81 36.04
N MET A 106 6.23 -13.64 36.07
CA MET A 106 5.57 -13.15 37.29
C MET A 106 4.48 -14.11 37.78
N GLY A 107 3.67 -14.66 36.89
CA GLY A 107 2.68 -15.69 37.23
C GLY A 107 3.31 -16.92 37.89
N ALA A 108 4.49 -17.36 37.40
CA ALA A 108 5.23 -18.46 38.00
C ALA A 108 5.74 -18.13 39.40
N ILE A 109 6.23 -16.90 39.63
CA ILE A 109 6.64 -16.44 40.97
C ILE A 109 5.47 -16.43 41.93
N VAL A 110 4.32 -15.86 41.55
CA VAL A 110 3.10 -15.84 42.38
C VAL A 110 2.64 -17.27 42.68
N LYS A 111 2.77 -18.21 41.73
CA LYS A 111 2.48 -19.63 41.95
C LYS A 111 3.42 -20.27 42.99
N LEU A 112 4.70 -19.90 43.01
CA LEU A 112 5.61 -20.36 44.04
C LEU A 112 5.22 -19.82 45.43
N MET A 113 4.87 -18.53 45.52
CA MET A 113 4.36 -17.93 46.79
C MET A 113 3.12 -18.64 47.30
N SER A 114 2.18 -18.99 46.41
CA SER A 114 1.00 -19.75 46.82
C SER A 114 1.34 -21.12 47.43
N ARG A 115 2.42 -21.74 46.95
CA ARG A 115 2.88 -23.02 47.46
C ARG A 115 3.37 -22.93 48.91
N GLU A 116 4.08 -21.87 49.28
CA GLU A 116 4.50 -21.60 50.66
C GLU A 116 3.30 -21.36 51.57
N GLU A 117 2.24 -20.66 51.10
CA GLU A 117 1.00 -20.45 51.85
C GLU A 117 0.31 -21.77 52.13
N LEU A 118 0.24 -22.68 51.12
CA LEU A 118 -0.29 -24.01 51.30
C LEU A 118 0.49 -24.81 52.36
N GLU A 119 1.82 -24.87 52.28
CA GLU A 119 2.67 -25.61 53.17
C GLU A 119 2.47 -25.09 54.63
N ARG A 120 2.47 -23.77 54.86
CA ARG A 120 2.21 -23.15 56.15
C ARG A 120 0.81 -23.45 56.66
N GLY A 121 -0.20 -23.36 55.81
CA GLY A 121 -1.58 -23.69 56.18
C GLY A 121 -1.75 -25.14 56.62
N LEU A 122 -1.12 -26.07 55.88
CA LEU A 122 -1.17 -27.51 56.25
C LEU A 122 -0.42 -27.80 57.54
N GLU A 123 0.75 -27.14 57.77
CA GLU A 123 1.52 -27.31 59.00
C GLU A 123 0.75 -26.77 60.22
N LEU A 124 0.11 -25.60 60.12
CA LEU A 124 -0.74 -25.06 61.17
C LEU A 124 -1.96 -25.95 61.44
N ALA A 125 -2.60 -26.49 60.41
CA ALA A 125 -3.72 -27.44 60.59
C ALA A 125 -3.29 -28.72 61.31
N ARG A 126 -2.05 -29.24 60.98
CA ARG A 126 -1.48 -30.37 61.68
C ARG A 126 -1.25 -30.09 63.15
N LEU A 127 -0.63 -28.94 63.47
CA LEU A 127 -0.38 -28.49 64.85
C LEU A 127 -1.68 -28.29 65.63
N ALA A 128 -2.70 -27.73 65.01
CA ALA A 128 -4.06 -27.62 65.61
C ALA A 128 -4.65 -28.99 65.97
N GLY A 129 -4.53 -29.96 65.04
CA GLY A 129 -4.97 -31.33 65.27
C GLY A 129 -4.20 -32.03 66.42
N GLU A 130 -2.87 -31.81 66.50
CA GLU A 130 -2.05 -32.32 67.59
C GLU A 130 -2.46 -31.75 68.94
N LEU A 131 -2.74 -30.43 69.01
CA LEU A 131 -3.25 -29.81 70.25
C LEU A 131 -4.59 -30.37 70.71
N TRP A 132 -5.48 -30.65 69.80
CA TRP A 132 -6.78 -31.29 70.14
C TRP A 132 -6.60 -32.70 70.71
N VAL A 133 -5.75 -33.51 70.07
CA VAL A 133 -5.42 -34.85 70.58
C VAL A 133 -4.81 -34.76 72.00
N VAL A 134 -3.91 -33.79 72.21
CA VAL A 134 -3.29 -33.56 73.54
C VAL A 134 -4.36 -33.05 74.55
N SER A 135 -5.28 -32.15 74.14
CA SER A 135 -6.41 -31.68 74.94
C SER A 135 -7.26 -32.84 75.43
N ASP A 136 -7.65 -33.74 74.48
CA ASP A 136 -8.45 -34.94 74.83
C ASP A 136 -7.70 -35.80 75.88
N VAL A 137 -6.43 -36.08 75.69
CA VAL A 137 -5.63 -36.87 76.64
C VAL A 137 -5.52 -36.19 78.00
N VAL A 138 -5.34 -34.88 78.04
CA VAL A 138 -5.23 -34.08 79.26
C VAL A 138 -6.56 -34.04 79.97
N GLY A 139 -7.68 -33.98 79.23
CA GLY A 139 -9.05 -34.09 79.75
C GLY A 139 -9.31 -35.44 80.45
N LEU A 140 -8.82 -36.56 79.87
CA LEU A 140 -8.88 -37.89 80.50
C LEU A 140 -8.02 -38.01 81.76
N LEU A 141 -7.00 -37.12 81.92
CA LEU A 141 -6.22 -37.08 83.17
C LEU A 141 -6.77 -36.14 84.26
N ASP A 142 -8.07 -35.75 84.12
CA ASP A 142 -8.81 -34.92 85.05
C ASP A 142 -8.18 -33.47 85.22
N MET A 143 -7.65 -32.91 84.15
CA MET A 143 -7.09 -31.57 84.11
C MET A 143 -7.89 -30.62 83.20
N PRO A 144 -9.17 -30.31 83.50
CA PRO A 144 -10.08 -29.66 82.58
C PRO A 144 -9.59 -28.25 82.13
N VAL A 145 -9.07 -27.46 83.04
CA VAL A 145 -8.57 -26.09 82.68
C VAL A 145 -7.47 -26.09 81.67
N LEU A 146 -6.59 -27.11 81.71
CA LEU A 146 -5.51 -27.24 80.73
C LEU A 146 -6.03 -27.80 79.37
N ALA A 147 -7.04 -28.71 79.48
CA ALA A 147 -7.71 -29.21 78.26
C ALA A 147 -8.42 -28.08 77.52
N ASP A 148 -9.24 -27.27 78.19
CA ASP A 148 -9.92 -26.12 77.58
C ASP A 148 -8.94 -25.13 76.97
N PHE A 149 -7.78 -24.85 77.63
CA PHE A 149 -6.76 -23.98 77.11
C PHE A 149 -6.13 -24.52 75.80
N LEU A 150 -5.82 -25.82 75.76
CA LEU A 150 -5.26 -26.47 74.56
C LEU A 150 -6.27 -26.52 73.40
N GLU A 151 -7.53 -26.78 73.70
CA GLU A 151 -8.63 -26.75 72.71
C GLU A 151 -8.80 -25.35 72.09
N GLU A 152 -8.83 -24.30 72.96
CA GLU A 152 -8.90 -22.93 72.50
C GLU A 152 -7.71 -22.58 71.58
N ARG A 153 -6.49 -23.00 71.96
CA ARG A 153 -5.28 -22.78 71.14
C ARG A 153 -5.32 -23.57 69.85
N GLY A 154 -5.79 -24.81 69.87
CA GLY A 154 -6.01 -25.61 68.66
C GLY A 154 -6.98 -24.97 67.72
N SER A 155 -8.13 -24.49 68.22
CA SER A 155 -9.13 -23.78 67.44
C SER A 155 -8.59 -22.50 66.81
N HIS A 156 -7.80 -21.71 67.57
CA HIS A 156 -7.19 -20.51 67.03
C HIS A 156 -6.14 -20.82 65.95
N LEU A 157 -5.35 -21.87 66.08
CA LEU A 157 -4.43 -22.31 65.00
C LEU A 157 -5.18 -22.83 63.79
N GLN A 158 -6.33 -23.50 63.98
CA GLN A 158 -7.20 -23.91 62.87
C GLN A 158 -7.70 -22.71 62.10
N ASP A 159 -8.18 -21.65 62.75
CA ASP A 159 -8.66 -20.43 62.09
C ASP A 159 -7.55 -19.80 61.24
N ILE A 160 -6.31 -19.72 61.77
CA ILE A 160 -5.16 -19.22 61.00
C ILE A 160 -4.84 -20.14 59.84
N ALA A 161 -4.94 -21.47 60.02
CA ALA A 161 -4.71 -22.44 58.93
C ALA A 161 -5.73 -22.27 57.79
N VAL A 162 -7.01 -22.09 58.14
CA VAL A 162 -8.06 -21.81 57.14
C VAL A 162 -7.79 -20.52 56.39
N ASP A 163 -7.41 -19.47 57.08
CA ASP A 163 -7.03 -18.20 56.48
C ASP A 163 -5.84 -18.37 55.49
N GLN A 164 -4.79 -19.13 55.84
CA GLN A 164 -3.71 -19.43 54.94
C GLN A 164 -4.14 -20.24 53.71
N LEU A 165 -5.00 -21.21 53.85
CA LEU A 165 -5.56 -22.01 52.77
C LEU A 165 -6.47 -21.17 51.86
N LEU A 166 -7.22 -20.23 52.38
CA LEU A 166 -8.00 -19.28 51.59
C LEU A 166 -7.10 -18.35 50.79
N ARG A 167 -6.01 -17.83 51.38
CA ARG A 167 -5.00 -17.04 50.69
C ARG A 167 -4.34 -17.85 49.57
N TYR A 168 -3.92 -19.09 49.84
CA TYR A 168 -3.41 -20.01 48.82
C TYR A 168 -4.32 -20.12 47.59
N THR A 169 -5.64 -20.31 47.81
CA THR A 169 -6.60 -20.44 46.71
C THR A 169 -6.68 -19.15 45.89
N GLY A 170 -6.70 -18.00 46.57
CA GLY A 170 -6.71 -16.68 45.92
C GLY A 170 -5.43 -16.40 45.15
N THR A 171 -4.28 -16.62 45.77
CA THR A 171 -2.95 -16.41 45.15
C THR A 171 -2.74 -17.35 43.96
N ARG A 172 -3.21 -18.60 44.07
CA ARG A 172 -3.17 -19.57 42.98
C ARG A 172 -4.03 -19.17 41.77
N ALA A 173 -5.26 -18.69 42.05
CA ALA A 173 -6.16 -18.18 41.01
C ALA A 173 -5.55 -16.94 40.31
N LEU A 174 -4.96 -16.03 41.10
CA LEU A 174 -4.25 -14.88 40.57
C LEU A 174 -3.06 -15.29 39.67
N ALA A 175 -2.26 -16.27 40.09
CA ALA A 175 -1.17 -16.81 39.30
C ALA A 175 -1.66 -17.38 37.95
N GLY A 176 -2.81 -18.05 37.95
CA GLY A 176 -3.46 -18.53 36.74
C GLY A 176 -3.87 -17.39 35.80
N ALA A 177 -4.54 -16.38 36.33
CA ALA A 177 -4.99 -15.23 35.57
C ALA A 177 -3.80 -14.42 34.97
N ILE A 178 -2.70 -14.25 35.75
CA ILE A 178 -1.48 -13.60 35.26
C ILE A 178 -0.85 -14.41 34.12
N LYS A 179 -0.79 -15.74 34.26
CA LYS A 179 -0.26 -16.61 33.21
C LYS A 179 -1.09 -16.52 31.92
N GLU A 180 -2.41 -16.60 32.04
CA GLU A 180 -3.34 -16.46 30.91
C GLU A 180 -3.21 -15.08 30.23
N ALA A 181 -3.07 -14.00 31.02
CA ALA A 181 -2.82 -12.68 30.49
C ALA A 181 -1.49 -12.61 29.72
N GLY A 182 -0.42 -13.22 30.24
CA GLY A 182 0.87 -13.30 29.55
C GLY A 182 0.79 -14.08 28.25
N GLU A 183 0.08 -15.22 28.22
CA GLU A 183 -0.15 -16.01 27.01
C GLU A 183 -0.96 -15.22 25.96
N HIS A 184 -1.93 -14.43 26.41
CA HIS A 184 -2.71 -13.59 25.49
C HIS A 184 -1.88 -12.45 24.88
N ILE A 185 -1.03 -11.79 25.69
CA ILE A 185 -0.11 -10.74 25.22
C ILE A 185 0.88 -11.33 24.22
N GLU A 186 1.42 -12.50 24.48
CA GLU A 186 2.34 -13.19 23.57
C GLU A 186 1.67 -13.55 22.24
N ALA A 187 0.45 -14.09 22.27
CA ALA A 187 -0.34 -14.38 21.06
C ALA A 187 -0.63 -13.12 20.24
N MET A 188 -0.97 -12.00 20.89
CA MET A 188 -1.12 -10.71 20.20
C MET A 188 0.19 -10.29 19.51
N GLY A 189 1.33 -10.46 20.18
CA GLY A 189 2.62 -10.16 19.59
C GLY A 189 2.97 -11.07 18.40
N GLU A 190 2.62 -12.36 18.46
CA GLU A 190 2.79 -13.28 17.34
C GLU A 190 1.94 -12.85 16.12
N ASP A 191 0.70 -12.42 16.35
CA ASP A 191 -0.19 -11.92 15.29
C ASP A 191 0.38 -10.64 14.65
N GLU A 192 0.90 -9.68 15.44
CA GLU A 192 1.54 -8.46 14.94
C GLU A 192 2.79 -8.76 14.11
N VAL A 193 3.64 -9.70 14.54
CA VAL A 193 4.82 -10.12 13.76
C VAL A 193 4.39 -10.70 12.41
N VAL A 194 3.37 -11.55 12.40
CA VAL A 194 2.85 -12.15 11.15
C VAL A 194 2.28 -11.06 10.23
N GLU A 195 1.53 -10.12 10.77
CA GLU A 195 0.97 -9.00 9.99
C GLU A 195 2.08 -8.12 9.41
N GLY A 196 3.10 -7.80 10.18
CA GLY A 196 4.26 -7.04 9.72
C GLY A 196 5.04 -7.73 8.60
N LEU A 197 5.26 -9.05 8.70
CA LEU A 197 5.88 -9.84 7.64
C LEU A 197 5.03 -9.87 6.36
N MET A 198 3.72 -10.01 6.49
CA MET A 198 2.81 -9.96 5.33
C MET A 198 2.82 -8.58 4.66
N ARG A 199 2.90 -7.49 5.44
CA ARG A 199 3.07 -6.13 4.89
C ARG A 199 4.39 -5.99 4.14
N GLY A 200 5.46 -6.57 4.64
CA GLY A 200 6.74 -6.64 3.95
C GLY A 200 6.64 -7.31 2.56
N GLU A 201 5.98 -8.47 2.46
CA GLU A 201 5.75 -9.15 1.18
C GLU A 201 4.88 -8.33 0.23
N VAL A 202 3.85 -7.67 0.75
CA VAL A 202 2.99 -6.77 -0.05
C VAL A 202 3.80 -5.57 -0.55
N SER A 203 4.63 -4.97 0.30
CA SER A 203 5.53 -3.87 -0.07
C SER A 203 6.44 -4.27 -1.23
N GLU A 204 7.11 -5.43 -1.13
CA GLU A 204 7.98 -5.94 -2.19
C GLU A 204 7.22 -6.16 -3.51
N ALA A 205 6.03 -6.74 -3.46
CA ALA A 205 5.18 -6.94 -4.64
C ALA A 205 4.72 -5.62 -5.27
N VAL A 206 4.48 -4.59 -4.47
CA VAL A 206 4.13 -3.23 -4.93
C VAL A 206 5.35 -2.56 -5.57
N ALA A 207 6.54 -2.67 -4.96
CA ALA A 207 7.78 -2.16 -5.51
C ALA A 207 8.10 -2.78 -6.89
N GLN A 208 7.99 -4.09 -7.02
CA GLN A 208 8.18 -4.79 -8.30
C GLN A 208 7.22 -4.28 -9.39
N ARG A 209 5.98 -3.97 -9.04
CA ARG A 209 5.02 -3.39 -9.99
C ARG A 209 5.38 -1.96 -10.36
N SER A 210 5.89 -1.17 -9.41
CA SER A 210 6.45 0.15 -9.67
C SER A 210 7.57 0.08 -10.70
N ASP A 211 8.55 -0.80 -10.51
CA ASP A 211 9.68 -0.99 -11.42
C ASP A 211 9.23 -1.35 -12.85
N VAL A 212 8.25 -2.27 -12.96
CA VAL A 212 7.70 -2.65 -14.27
C VAL A 212 7.00 -1.48 -14.96
N LEU A 213 6.27 -0.65 -14.21
CA LEU A 213 5.62 0.54 -14.78
C LEU A 213 6.61 1.63 -15.15
N ALA A 214 7.66 1.82 -14.35
CA ALA A 214 8.75 2.75 -14.67
C ALA A 214 9.45 2.33 -15.98
N ALA A 215 9.82 1.06 -16.11
CA ALA A 215 10.41 0.52 -17.32
C ALA A 215 9.47 0.65 -18.55
N ALA A 216 8.18 0.45 -18.36
CA ALA A 216 7.18 0.65 -19.42
C ALA A 216 7.05 2.13 -19.81
N SER A 217 7.13 3.05 -18.84
CA SER A 217 7.16 4.49 -19.06
C SER A 217 8.36 4.88 -19.91
N ASP A 218 9.56 4.41 -19.57
CA ASP A 218 10.79 4.69 -20.31
C ASP A 218 10.71 4.18 -21.75
N ALA A 219 10.24 2.96 -21.94
CA ALA A 219 10.07 2.37 -23.26
C ALA A 219 9.04 3.15 -24.13
N LEU A 220 7.96 3.65 -23.52
CA LEU A 220 6.99 4.50 -24.23
C LEU A 220 7.57 5.87 -24.57
N ALA A 221 8.37 6.46 -23.68
CA ALA A 221 9.04 7.73 -23.91
C ALA A 221 10.10 7.61 -25.05
N GLU A 222 10.92 6.56 -25.04
CA GLU A 222 11.87 6.29 -26.14
C GLU A 222 11.17 6.13 -27.49
N ARG A 223 10.10 5.34 -27.52
CA ARG A 223 9.29 5.15 -28.73
C ARG A 223 8.68 6.46 -29.22
N ALA A 224 8.16 7.29 -28.32
CA ALA A 224 7.63 8.59 -28.67
C ALA A 224 8.69 9.52 -29.27
N VAL A 225 9.94 9.46 -28.76
CA VAL A 225 11.07 10.20 -29.36
C VAL A 225 11.36 9.73 -30.78
N ASP A 226 11.39 8.41 -31.02
CA ASP A 226 11.62 7.85 -32.37
C ASP A 226 10.49 8.25 -33.34
N GLU A 227 9.24 8.23 -32.85
CA GLU A 227 8.10 8.69 -33.64
C GLU A 227 8.15 10.18 -33.93
N MET A 228 8.61 11.03 -32.98
CA MET A 228 8.84 12.45 -33.21
C MET A 228 9.93 12.70 -34.23
N VAL A 229 11.03 11.97 -34.19
CA VAL A 229 12.11 12.06 -35.18
C VAL A 229 11.59 11.69 -36.56
N THR A 230 10.83 10.59 -36.63
CA THR A 230 10.22 10.16 -37.91
C THR A 230 9.22 11.20 -38.41
N ALA A 231 8.42 11.78 -37.54
CA ALA A 231 7.49 12.87 -37.87
C ALA A 231 8.24 14.12 -38.40
N ALA A 232 9.35 14.50 -37.73
CA ALA A 232 10.16 15.65 -38.15
C ALA A 232 10.81 15.44 -39.54
N VAL A 233 11.33 14.24 -39.78
CA VAL A 233 11.91 13.88 -41.08
C VAL A 233 10.82 13.88 -42.16
N ALA A 234 9.68 13.24 -41.89
CA ALA A 234 8.56 13.22 -42.83
C ALA A 234 8.02 14.63 -43.08
N GLY A 235 7.92 15.46 -42.03
CA GLY A 235 7.52 16.87 -42.14
C GLY A 235 8.52 17.72 -42.97
N ALA A 236 9.85 17.47 -42.84
CA ALA A 236 10.85 18.13 -43.64
C ALA A 236 10.74 17.73 -45.13
N ILE A 237 10.58 16.44 -45.41
CA ILE A 237 10.34 15.93 -46.79
C ILE A 237 9.06 16.53 -47.35
N ALA A 238 7.98 16.57 -46.58
CA ALA A 238 6.75 17.18 -47.04
C ALA A 238 6.89 18.66 -47.37
N LYS A 239 7.62 19.40 -46.51
CA LYS A 239 7.90 20.82 -46.72
C LYS A 239 8.76 21.09 -47.94
N GLU A 240 9.78 20.28 -48.18
CA GLU A 240 10.66 20.37 -49.38
C GLU A 240 9.86 20.05 -50.65
N ALA A 241 9.09 18.98 -50.64
CA ALA A 241 8.25 18.59 -51.75
C ALA A 241 7.15 19.62 -52.10
N VAL A 242 6.53 20.23 -51.02
CA VAL A 242 5.59 21.36 -51.22
C VAL A 242 6.30 22.56 -51.80
N ALA A 243 7.52 22.92 -51.31
CA ALA A 243 8.25 24.05 -51.80
C ALA A 243 8.68 23.87 -53.28
N ALA A 244 9.11 22.66 -53.66
CA ALA A 244 9.40 22.32 -55.05
C ALA A 244 8.15 22.36 -55.91
N GLY A 245 7.06 21.77 -55.48
CA GLY A 245 5.77 21.78 -56.18
C GLY A 245 5.21 23.21 -56.38
N VAL A 246 5.25 24.04 -55.29
CA VAL A 246 4.79 25.44 -55.37
C VAL A 246 5.69 26.29 -56.25
N GLN A 247 7.02 26.07 -56.29
CA GLN A 247 7.87 26.72 -57.24
C GLN A 247 7.55 26.36 -58.71
N GLN A 248 7.17 25.13 -58.95
CA GLN A 248 6.69 24.70 -60.27
C GLN A 248 5.33 25.30 -60.62
N ILE A 249 4.43 25.45 -59.64
CA ILE A 249 3.10 26.04 -59.83
C ILE A 249 3.15 27.58 -59.89
N ALA A 250 4.09 28.24 -59.16
CA ALA A 250 4.26 29.70 -59.22
C ALA A 250 4.68 30.22 -60.61
N ALA A 251 5.12 29.33 -61.46
CA ALA A 251 5.29 29.64 -62.87
C ALA A 251 3.96 29.79 -63.63
N GLY A 252 2.84 29.36 -63.04
CA GLY A 252 1.50 29.55 -63.52
C GLY A 252 0.66 30.41 -62.53
N SER A 253 0.53 31.67 -62.79
CA SER A 253 0.15 32.76 -61.88
C SER A 253 -1.31 32.84 -61.40
N GLU A 254 -2.10 31.78 -61.39
CA GLU A 254 -3.53 31.90 -61.07
C GLU A 254 -4.00 31.28 -59.73
N GLU A 255 -3.15 30.62 -58.94
CA GLU A 255 -3.63 29.81 -57.81
C GLU A 255 -3.29 30.32 -56.41
N PHE A 256 -2.83 31.52 -56.24
CA PHE A 256 -2.52 32.11 -54.93
C PHE A 256 -3.76 32.25 -54.02
N GLY A 257 -4.96 32.25 -54.62
CA GLY A 257 -6.23 32.37 -53.86
C GLY A 257 -6.62 31.12 -53.08
N ALA A 258 -6.08 29.95 -53.44
CA ALA A 258 -6.45 28.70 -52.73
C ALA A 258 -5.66 28.56 -51.40
N GLY A 259 -4.46 29.14 -51.28
CA GLY A 259 -3.65 29.15 -50.06
C GLY A 259 -4.25 30.01 -48.91
N GLU A 260 -4.86 31.15 -49.27
CA GLU A 260 -5.51 32.03 -48.27
C GLU A 260 -6.79 31.39 -47.68
N ALA A 261 -7.54 30.61 -48.44
CA ALA A 261 -8.71 29.91 -47.96
C ALA A 261 -8.38 28.82 -46.94
N THR A 262 -7.19 28.21 -47.09
CA THR A 262 -6.74 27.13 -46.18
C THR A 262 -6.31 27.67 -44.82
N ALA A 263 -5.70 28.86 -44.76
CA ALA A 263 -5.30 29.50 -43.50
C ALA A 263 -6.54 29.97 -42.67
N ALA A 264 -7.56 30.49 -43.36
CA ALA A 264 -8.77 30.98 -42.70
C ALA A 264 -9.63 29.87 -42.07
N MET A 265 -9.49 28.63 -42.56
CA MET A 265 -10.23 27.49 -42.02
C MET A 265 -9.54 26.88 -40.80
N GLY A 266 -8.20 26.97 -40.72
CA GLY A 266 -7.41 26.63 -39.50
C GLY A 266 -7.77 27.52 -38.35
N GLU A 267 -7.84 28.83 -38.53
CA GLU A 267 -8.27 29.80 -37.53
C GLU A 267 -9.71 29.58 -37.01
N ALA A 268 -10.63 29.15 -37.88
CA ALA A 268 -12.02 28.94 -37.51
C ALA A 268 -12.21 27.68 -36.62
N LEU A 269 -11.30 26.73 -36.65
CA LEU A 269 -11.30 25.55 -35.78
C LEU A 269 -10.66 25.84 -34.41
N GLU A 270 -9.64 26.68 -34.34
CA GLU A 270 -9.07 27.17 -33.05
C GLU A 270 -10.10 27.95 -32.23
N GLU A 271 -10.94 28.80 -32.89
CA GLU A 271 -12.01 29.54 -32.22
C GLU A 271 -13.14 28.66 -31.64
N ARG A 272 -13.32 27.45 -32.17
CA ARG A 272 -14.34 26.49 -31.65
C ARG A 272 -13.82 25.60 -30.51
N ALA A 273 -12.54 25.47 -30.33
CA ALA A 273 -11.92 24.65 -29.28
C ALA A 273 -11.60 25.45 -27.99
N SER A 274 -11.65 26.82 -28.05
CA SER A 274 -11.53 27.72 -26.91
C SER A 274 -12.84 27.84 -26.13
#